data_bf0c13f2a5f6b2bbaa9dc4f6f1b5eb89
#
_entry.id   bf0c13f2a5f6b2bbaa9dc4f6f1b5eb89
#
_cell.length_a   1.000
_cell.length_b   1.000
_cell.length_c   1.000
_cell.angle_alpha   90.00
_cell.angle_beta   90.00
_cell.angle_gamma   90.00
#
_symmetry.space_group_name_H-M   'P 1'
#
loop_
_entity.id
_entity.type
_entity.pdbx_description
1 polymer ?
#
loop_
_entity_poly.entity_id
_entity_poly.type
_entity_poly.pdbx_seq_one_letter_code
_entity_poly.pdbx_strand_id
1 'polypeptide(L)'
;MSQIRKRTLKATWWIYTGFLIGAINVYLFTNLHWFSAAQYGLTTSLRELSMLVCGLSALGVTSFLYKFFPYYEDNLAPQKNDMLGLALKVALFGFIAMSSILYILKPLVIRKFSENSPLLVEYFYYIIPMGFCILLFQVLEAYSYSFGKGVLTSFLKETLVRFYTLVIIVLKIAGIISFRSFMQLFTLQFLVIFIVLAFILYREKKLWVSFATSRVTKKFRKKIIAILAFTSLVVFVGVLRSSIDSLVLASKINLENAAFFAFATYLASIMQAPFRSIVAITIPILSRAWKD
;
A
#
# COMPACT_ATOMS: atom_id res chain seq x y z
N MET A 1 -3.40 -23.55 -18.79
CA MET A 1 -3.09 -23.88 -17.37
C MET A 1 -1.61 -23.77 -16.98
N SER A 2 -0.66 -24.19 -17.82
CA SER A 2 0.78 -24.16 -17.46
C SER A 2 1.37 -22.78 -17.18
N GLN A 3 1.00 -21.75 -17.93
CA GLN A 3 1.54 -20.37 -17.73
C GLN A 3 1.04 -19.69 -16.47
N ILE A 4 -0.25 -19.85 -16.14
CA ILE A 4 -0.83 -19.29 -14.90
C ILE A 4 -0.13 -19.94 -13.68
N ARG A 5 -0.01 -21.26 -13.66
CA ARG A 5 0.69 -21.99 -12.61
C ARG A 5 2.13 -21.51 -12.43
N LYS A 6 2.90 -21.39 -13.52
CA LYS A 6 4.29 -20.91 -13.48
C LYS A 6 4.39 -19.48 -12.91
N ARG A 7 3.49 -18.59 -13.33
CA ARG A 7 3.47 -17.20 -12.81
C ARG A 7 3.09 -17.14 -11.33
N THR A 8 2.08 -17.93 -10.91
CA THR A 8 1.69 -18.03 -9.50
C THR A 8 2.83 -18.55 -8.64
N LEU A 9 3.49 -19.63 -9.03
CA LEU A 9 4.64 -20.19 -8.32
C LEU A 9 5.79 -19.15 -8.21
N LYS A 10 6.08 -18.43 -9.29
CA LYS A 10 7.11 -17.38 -9.27
C LYS A 10 6.73 -16.22 -8.35
N ALA A 11 5.47 -15.79 -8.33
CA ALA A 11 5.00 -14.76 -7.40
C ALA A 11 5.07 -15.26 -5.95
N THR A 12 4.64 -16.50 -5.68
CA THR A 12 4.72 -17.13 -4.36
C THR A 12 6.16 -17.20 -3.87
N TRP A 13 7.10 -17.58 -4.72
CA TRP A 13 8.53 -17.60 -4.38
C TRP A 13 9.02 -16.24 -3.91
N TRP A 14 8.72 -15.16 -4.65
CA TRP A 14 9.12 -13.82 -4.24
C TRP A 14 8.46 -13.38 -2.93
N ILE A 15 7.20 -13.76 -2.70
CA ILE A 15 6.51 -13.46 -1.45
C ILE A 15 7.21 -14.16 -0.27
N TYR A 16 7.54 -15.46 -0.37
CA TYR A 16 8.25 -16.17 0.69
C TYR A 16 9.67 -15.65 0.91
N THR A 17 10.40 -15.33 -0.16
CA THR A 17 11.71 -14.65 -0.03
C THR A 17 11.57 -13.34 0.73
N GLY A 18 10.53 -12.57 0.44
CA GLY A 18 10.21 -11.36 1.19
C GLY A 18 9.90 -11.64 2.66
N PHE A 19 9.17 -12.71 2.97
CA PHE A 19 8.92 -13.10 4.37
C PHE A 19 10.20 -13.50 5.11
N LEU A 20 11.13 -14.18 4.48
CA LEU A 20 12.43 -14.49 5.09
C LEU A 20 13.21 -13.21 5.43
N ILE A 21 13.29 -12.27 4.49
CA ILE A 21 13.91 -10.95 4.76
C ILE A 21 13.13 -10.22 5.86
N GLY A 22 11.80 -10.29 5.84
CA GLY A 22 10.96 -9.71 6.88
C GLY A 22 11.19 -10.31 8.26
N ALA A 23 11.45 -11.62 8.36
CA ALA A 23 11.80 -12.27 9.62
C ALA A 23 13.14 -11.72 10.18
N ILE A 24 14.12 -11.51 9.31
CA ILE A 24 15.38 -10.88 9.69
C ILE A 24 15.12 -9.45 10.19
N ASN A 25 14.31 -8.66 9.49
CA ASN A 25 13.94 -7.31 9.92
C ASN A 25 13.31 -7.32 11.32
N VAL A 26 12.33 -8.21 11.54
CA VAL A 26 11.65 -8.33 12.84
C VAL A 26 12.64 -8.72 13.93
N TYR A 27 13.52 -9.70 13.68
CA TYR A 27 14.57 -10.08 14.63
C TYR A 27 15.48 -8.90 14.99
N LEU A 28 15.91 -8.11 14.00
CA LEU A 28 16.73 -6.93 14.24
C LEU A 28 15.97 -5.83 15.00
N PHE A 29 14.69 -5.64 14.74
CA PHE A 29 13.86 -4.70 15.47
C PHE A 29 13.57 -5.13 16.92
N THR A 30 13.45 -6.42 17.18
CA THR A 30 13.17 -6.93 18.52
C THR A 30 14.43 -7.06 19.40
N ASN A 31 15.62 -6.88 18.82
CA ASN A 31 16.84 -6.86 19.58
C ASN A 31 17.00 -5.50 20.30
N LEU A 32 16.83 -5.52 21.61
CA LEU A 32 16.80 -4.32 22.48
C LEU A 32 18.13 -3.52 22.50
N HIS A 33 19.23 -4.10 22.02
CA HIS A 33 20.49 -3.35 21.87
C HIS A 33 20.43 -2.31 20.74
N TRP A 34 19.58 -2.53 19.72
CA TRP A 34 19.54 -1.70 18.51
C TRP A 34 18.29 -0.83 18.42
N PHE A 35 17.14 -1.35 18.85
CA PHE A 35 15.86 -0.66 18.86
C PHE A 35 15.11 -0.94 20.17
N SER A 36 14.43 0.07 20.72
CA SER A 36 13.46 -0.18 21.79
C SER A 36 12.18 -0.80 21.25
N ALA A 37 11.46 -1.55 22.09
CA ALA A 37 10.15 -2.10 21.73
C ALA A 37 9.17 -0.99 21.31
N ALA A 38 9.23 0.18 21.95
CA ALA A 38 8.45 1.35 21.57
C ALA A 38 8.79 1.89 20.18
N GLN A 39 10.07 1.85 19.77
CA GLN A 39 10.49 2.25 18.40
C GLN A 39 9.97 1.26 17.34
N TYR A 40 9.98 -0.02 17.60
CA TYR A 40 9.36 -1.01 16.71
C TYR A 40 7.84 -0.83 16.64
N GLY A 41 7.18 -0.67 17.80
CA GLY A 41 5.75 -0.36 17.87
C GLY A 41 5.38 0.92 17.10
N LEU A 42 6.23 1.95 17.16
CA LEU A 42 6.05 3.17 16.36
C LEU A 42 6.06 2.87 14.85
N THR A 43 7.04 2.10 14.34
CA THR A 43 7.13 1.81 12.90
C THR A 43 5.91 1.05 12.39
N THR A 44 5.40 0.10 13.19
CA THR A 44 4.20 -0.69 12.84
C THR A 44 2.94 0.16 12.90
N SER A 45 2.71 0.91 13.99
CA SER A 45 1.54 1.77 14.16
C SER A 45 1.49 2.90 13.11
N LEU A 46 2.65 3.50 12.80
CA LEU A 46 2.74 4.54 11.78
C LEU A 46 2.40 3.99 10.38
N ARG A 47 2.88 2.78 10.06
CA ARG A 47 2.53 2.10 8.81
C ARG A 47 1.04 1.80 8.73
N GLU A 48 0.43 1.29 9.80
CA GLU A 48 -1.00 0.96 9.83
C GLU A 48 -1.89 2.19 9.69
N LEU A 49 -1.56 3.28 10.41
CA LEU A 49 -2.26 4.56 10.26
C LEU A 49 -2.13 5.10 8.82
N SER A 50 -0.94 4.99 8.22
CA SER A 50 -0.71 5.41 6.84
C SER A 50 -1.47 4.54 5.83
N MET A 51 -1.58 3.23 6.07
CA MET A 51 -2.39 2.32 5.26
C MET A 51 -3.89 2.62 5.41
N LEU A 52 -4.35 2.99 6.61
CA LEU A 52 -5.73 3.43 6.85
C LEU A 52 -6.03 4.69 6.04
N VAL A 53 -5.18 5.71 6.13
CA VAL A 53 -5.33 6.95 5.34
C VAL A 53 -5.33 6.64 3.84
N CYS A 54 -4.40 5.81 3.36
CA CYS A 54 -4.33 5.37 1.97
C CYS A 54 -5.60 4.64 1.52
N GLY A 55 -6.05 3.65 2.29
CA GLY A 55 -7.24 2.85 1.96
C GLY A 55 -8.50 3.68 1.84
N LEU A 56 -8.71 4.62 2.78
CA LEU A 56 -9.84 5.55 2.76
C LEU A 56 -9.73 6.56 1.61
N SER A 57 -8.50 6.98 1.27
CA SER A 57 -8.23 7.91 0.17
C SER A 57 -8.42 7.31 -1.21
N ALA A 58 -8.25 6.01 -1.34
CA ALA A 58 -8.31 5.32 -2.63
C ALA A 58 -9.70 5.35 -3.29
N LEU A 59 -10.78 5.60 -2.53
CA LEU A 59 -12.16 5.75 -3.00
C LEU A 59 -12.56 4.70 -4.07
N GLY A 60 -12.17 3.43 -3.87
CA GLY A 60 -12.51 2.32 -4.77
C GLY A 60 -11.80 2.33 -6.14
N VAL A 61 -10.80 3.18 -6.34
CA VAL A 61 -10.04 3.30 -7.60
C VAL A 61 -9.47 1.98 -8.10
N THR A 62 -9.01 1.11 -7.20
CA THR A 62 -8.47 -0.21 -7.57
C THR A 62 -9.51 -1.06 -8.30
N SER A 63 -10.74 -1.10 -7.80
CA SER A 63 -11.85 -1.84 -8.43
C SER A 63 -12.27 -1.24 -9.76
N PHE A 64 -12.25 0.10 -9.86
CA PHE A 64 -12.46 0.79 -11.13
C PHE A 64 -11.42 0.37 -12.18
N LEU A 65 -10.13 0.38 -11.81
CA LEU A 65 -9.04 -0.03 -12.70
C LEU A 65 -9.20 -1.48 -13.16
N TYR A 66 -9.52 -2.41 -12.24
CA TYR A 66 -9.68 -3.83 -12.60
C TYR A 66 -10.87 -4.06 -13.53
N LYS A 67 -12.03 -3.45 -13.25
CA LYS A 67 -13.25 -3.72 -14.01
C LYS A 67 -13.29 -3.04 -15.37
N PHE A 68 -12.81 -1.80 -15.45
CA PHE A 68 -12.98 -1.01 -16.68
C PHE A 68 -11.79 -1.09 -17.63
N PHE A 69 -10.63 -1.63 -17.24
CA PHE A 69 -9.45 -1.71 -18.08
C PHE A 69 -9.74 -2.26 -19.49
N PRO A 70 -10.43 -3.40 -19.68
CA PRO A 70 -10.68 -3.93 -21.03
C PRO A 70 -11.49 -2.99 -21.93
N TYR A 71 -12.41 -2.22 -21.33
CA TYR A 71 -13.19 -1.24 -22.08
C TYR A 71 -12.37 -0.07 -22.58
N TYR A 72 -11.38 0.37 -21.81
CA TYR A 72 -10.47 1.44 -22.21
C TYR A 72 -9.44 0.93 -23.23
N GLU A 73 -8.89 -0.26 -23.04
CA GLU A 73 -7.89 -0.88 -23.92
C GLU A 73 -8.46 -1.09 -25.32
N ASP A 74 -9.70 -1.59 -25.46
CA ASP A 74 -10.29 -1.92 -26.76
C ASP A 74 -10.83 -0.70 -27.52
N ASN A 75 -11.16 0.40 -26.83
CA ASN A 75 -11.86 1.53 -27.46
C ASN A 75 -11.02 2.80 -27.58
N LEU A 76 -9.79 2.83 -27.01
CA LEU A 76 -8.96 4.03 -26.99
C LEU A 76 -7.51 3.71 -27.40
N ALA A 77 -6.94 4.58 -28.21
CA ALA A 77 -5.49 4.57 -28.42
C ALA A 77 -4.76 4.85 -27.08
N PRO A 78 -3.59 4.25 -26.83
CA PRO A 78 -2.88 4.39 -25.55
C PRO A 78 -2.70 5.85 -25.10
N GLN A 79 -2.38 6.77 -26.03
CA GLN A 79 -2.16 8.19 -25.74
C GLN A 79 -3.43 8.93 -25.35
N LYS A 80 -4.61 8.43 -25.74
CA LYS A 80 -5.94 9.01 -25.43
C LYS A 80 -6.62 8.30 -24.26
N ASN A 81 -5.94 7.34 -23.63
CA ASN A 81 -6.46 6.59 -22.50
C ASN A 81 -6.31 7.42 -21.23
N ASP A 82 -7.43 7.91 -20.70
CA ASP A 82 -7.53 8.73 -19.50
C ASP A 82 -7.78 7.93 -18.22
N MET A 83 -7.75 6.60 -18.29
CA MET A 83 -8.10 5.74 -17.17
C MET A 83 -7.18 5.96 -15.95
N LEU A 84 -5.85 5.97 -16.16
CA LEU A 84 -4.89 6.22 -15.08
C LEU A 84 -4.99 7.67 -14.58
N GLY A 85 -5.19 8.63 -15.47
CA GLY A 85 -5.39 10.04 -15.12
C GLY A 85 -6.64 10.26 -14.26
N LEU A 86 -7.75 9.59 -14.59
CA LEU A 86 -8.99 9.62 -13.79
C LEU A 86 -8.77 8.95 -12.42
N ALA A 87 -8.11 7.80 -12.40
CA ALA A 87 -7.77 7.09 -11.17
C ALA A 87 -6.94 7.97 -10.21
N LEU A 88 -5.91 8.63 -10.74
CA LEU A 88 -5.08 9.56 -9.97
C LEU A 88 -5.87 10.76 -9.46
N LYS A 89 -6.74 11.39 -10.28
CA LYS A 89 -7.60 12.49 -9.85
C LYS A 89 -8.47 12.11 -8.67
N VAL A 90 -9.16 10.96 -8.76
CA VAL A 90 -10.05 10.47 -7.68
C VAL A 90 -9.25 10.15 -6.42
N ALA A 91 -8.13 9.44 -6.55
CA ALA A 91 -7.29 9.09 -5.42
C ALA A 91 -6.67 10.32 -4.73
N LEU A 92 -6.21 11.31 -5.50
CA LEU A 92 -5.67 12.56 -4.96
C LEU A 92 -6.75 13.40 -4.27
N PHE A 93 -7.95 13.47 -4.85
CA PHE A 93 -9.08 14.13 -4.19
C PHE A 93 -9.40 13.48 -2.85
N GLY A 94 -9.51 12.14 -2.83
CA GLY A 94 -9.71 11.39 -1.59
C GLY A 94 -8.59 11.60 -0.58
N PHE A 95 -7.33 11.67 -1.04
CA PHE A 95 -6.18 11.89 -0.18
C PHE A 95 -6.19 13.28 0.45
N ILE A 96 -6.52 14.32 -0.32
CA ILE A 96 -6.64 15.68 0.21
C ILE A 96 -7.75 15.73 1.26
N ALA A 97 -8.92 15.13 0.98
CA ALA A 97 -10.03 15.08 1.93
C ALA A 97 -9.64 14.35 3.22
N MET A 98 -9.04 13.15 3.12
CA MET A 98 -8.62 12.37 4.30
C MET A 98 -7.50 13.04 5.09
N SER A 99 -6.53 13.68 4.41
CA SER A 99 -5.46 14.44 5.09
C SER A 99 -6.02 15.65 5.82
N SER A 100 -7.01 16.33 5.25
CA SER A 100 -7.71 17.45 5.90
C SER A 100 -8.49 16.98 7.14
N ILE A 101 -9.21 15.85 7.04
CA ILE A 101 -9.90 15.24 8.18
C ILE A 101 -8.90 14.86 9.28
N LEU A 102 -7.78 14.22 8.92
CA LEU A 102 -6.74 13.84 9.88
C LEU A 102 -6.12 15.07 10.56
N TYR A 103 -5.94 16.16 9.82
CA TYR A 103 -5.43 17.42 10.37
C TYR A 103 -6.41 18.05 11.38
N ILE A 104 -7.71 18.04 11.06
CA ILE A 104 -8.77 18.53 11.97
C ILE A 104 -8.86 17.66 13.23
N LEU A 105 -8.74 16.34 13.07
CA LEU A 105 -8.80 15.39 14.19
C LEU A 105 -7.49 15.28 14.97
N LYS A 106 -6.42 15.94 14.53
CA LYS A 106 -5.10 15.91 15.18
C LYS A 106 -5.17 16.16 16.69
N PRO A 107 -5.89 17.17 17.22
CA PRO A 107 -5.95 17.39 18.68
C PRO A 107 -6.53 16.20 19.44
N LEU A 108 -7.53 15.51 18.86
CA LEU A 108 -8.12 14.30 19.45
C LEU A 108 -7.14 13.14 19.46
N VAL A 109 -6.39 12.96 18.35
CA VAL A 109 -5.36 11.93 18.26
C VAL A 109 -4.25 12.19 19.28
N ILE A 110 -3.75 13.42 19.37
CA ILE A 110 -2.72 13.80 20.35
C ILE A 110 -3.24 13.49 21.77
N ARG A 111 -4.42 13.99 22.14
CA ARG A 111 -5.01 13.74 23.47
C ARG A 111 -5.14 12.24 23.78
N LYS A 112 -5.45 11.41 22.77
CA LYS A 112 -5.66 9.97 22.95
C LYS A 112 -4.37 9.18 23.10
N PHE A 113 -3.30 9.59 22.41
CA PHE A 113 -2.05 8.85 22.33
C PHE A 113 -0.93 9.46 23.20
N SER A 114 -1.06 10.69 23.71
CA SER A 114 0.01 11.38 24.45
C SER A 114 0.46 10.63 25.71
N GLU A 115 -0.46 10.02 26.45
CA GLU A 115 -0.14 9.30 27.68
C GLU A 115 0.53 7.95 27.41
N ASN A 116 -0.01 7.17 26.46
CA ASN A 116 0.38 5.79 26.24
C ASN A 116 1.39 5.61 25.09
N SER A 117 1.48 6.59 24.19
CA SER A 117 2.29 6.47 22.97
C SER A 117 2.92 7.81 22.54
N PRO A 118 3.74 8.45 23.40
CA PRO A 118 4.29 9.79 23.13
C PRO A 118 5.13 9.85 21.86
N LEU A 119 5.88 8.79 21.53
CA LEU A 119 6.63 8.68 20.28
C LEU A 119 5.72 8.76 19.05
N LEU A 120 4.51 8.20 19.09
CA LEU A 120 3.58 8.28 17.96
C LEU A 120 3.10 9.72 17.75
N VAL A 121 2.96 10.50 18.80
CA VAL A 121 2.60 11.93 18.72
C VAL A 121 3.74 12.74 18.11
N GLU A 122 4.98 12.47 18.50
CA GLU A 122 6.17 13.14 17.95
C GLU A 122 6.31 12.90 16.44
N TYR A 123 6.09 11.65 16.00
CA TYR A 123 6.23 11.25 14.60
C TYR A 123 4.92 11.26 13.80
N PHE A 124 3.84 11.83 14.34
CA PHE A 124 2.51 11.85 13.74
C PHE A 124 2.51 12.40 12.29
N TYR A 125 3.30 13.43 12.02
CA TYR A 125 3.35 14.06 10.70
C TYR A 125 3.84 13.14 9.58
N TYR A 126 4.54 12.06 9.90
CA TYR A 126 5.02 11.10 8.89
C TYR A 126 3.90 10.22 8.31
N ILE A 127 2.71 10.19 8.96
CA ILE A 127 1.53 9.44 8.46
C ILE A 127 1.11 9.94 7.08
N ILE A 128 1.08 11.26 6.88
CA ILE A 128 0.62 11.86 5.62
C ILE A 128 1.56 11.52 4.45
N PRO A 129 2.86 11.83 4.48
CA PRO A 129 3.75 11.52 3.37
C PRO A 129 3.87 10.00 3.12
N MET A 130 3.86 9.17 4.17
CA MET A 130 3.89 7.73 4.00
C MET A 130 2.60 7.21 3.35
N GLY A 131 1.43 7.68 3.80
CA GLY A 131 0.13 7.35 3.20
C GLY A 131 0.05 7.76 1.73
N PHE A 132 0.61 8.91 1.38
CA PHE A 132 0.71 9.37 -0.01
C PHE A 132 1.56 8.44 -0.88
N CYS A 133 2.74 8.06 -0.41
CA CYS A 133 3.62 7.13 -1.12
C CYS A 133 2.95 5.76 -1.32
N ILE A 134 2.24 5.26 -0.31
CA ILE A 134 1.48 4.01 -0.40
C ILE A 134 0.36 4.13 -1.44
N LEU A 135 -0.39 5.25 -1.43
CA LEU A 135 -1.48 5.49 -2.37
C LEU A 135 -1.01 5.52 -3.82
N LEU A 136 0.07 6.25 -4.10
CA LEU A 136 0.66 6.32 -5.44
C LEU A 136 1.07 4.93 -5.94
N PHE A 137 1.75 4.16 -5.09
CA PHE A 137 2.13 2.80 -5.43
C PHE A 137 0.89 1.91 -5.66
N GLN A 138 -0.12 1.97 -4.79
CA GLN A 138 -1.33 1.15 -4.89
C GLN A 138 -2.12 1.42 -6.18
N VAL A 139 -2.25 2.67 -6.60
CA VAL A 139 -2.91 3.02 -7.88
C VAL A 139 -2.12 2.45 -9.06
N LEU A 140 -0.80 2.60 -9.05
CA LEU A 140 0.05 2.11 -10.13
C LEU A 140 0.16 0.57 -10.14
N GLU A 141 0.17 -0.06 -8.96
CA GLU A 141 0.09 -1.51 -8.79
C GLU A 141 -1.18 -2.05 -9.44
N ALA A 142 -2.35 -1.48 -9.09
CA ALA A 142 -3.64 -1.88 -9.65
C ALA A 142 -3.68 -1.71 -11.19
N TYR A 143 -3.15 -0.61 -11.70
CA TYR A 143 -3.04 -0.38 -13.13
C TYR A 143 -2.14 -1.41 -13.81
N SER A 144 -1.01 -1.76 -13.19
CA SER A 144 -0.04 -2.70 -13.75
C SER A 144 -0.52 -4.17 -13.75
N TYR A 145 -1.46 -4.54 -12.88
CA TYR A 145 -2.09 -5.87 -12.93
C TYR A 145 -2.79 -6.14 -14.25
N SER A 146 -3.39 -5.13 -14.84
CA SER A 146 -4.07 -5.23 -16.13
C SER A 146 -3.13 -5.63 -17.28
N PHE A 147 -1.85 -5.33 -17.14
CA PHE A 147 -0.78 -5.76 -18.06
C PHE A 147 -0.12 -7.10 -17.67
N GLY A 148 -0.71 -7.83 -16.74
CA GLY A 148 -0.17 -9.12 -16.28
C GLY A 148 1.13 -8.99 -15.46
N LYS A 149 1.39 -7.82 -14.83
CA LYS A 149 2.60 -7.55 -14.05
C LYS A 149 2.50 -7.99 -12.57
N GLY A 150 1.55 -8.86 -12.23
CA GLY A 150 1.35 -9.30 -10.85
C GLY A 150 2.59 -9.93 -10.20
N VAL A 151 3.45 -10.63 -10.96
CA VAL A 151 4.72 -11.16 -10.43
C VAL A 151 5.68 -10.04 -10.04
N LEU A 152 5.79 -9.01 -10.90
CA LEU A 152 6.65 -7.86 -10.65
C LEU A 152 6.19 -7.07 -9.42
N THR A 153 4.90 -6.78 -9.33
CA THR A 153 4.34 -6.03 -8.20
C THR A 153 4.44 -6.80 -6.89
N SER A 154 4.24 -8.13 -6.91
CA SER A 154 4.48 -8.97 -5.75
C SER A 154 5.94 -8.91 -5.30
N PHE A 155 6.91 -8.97 -6.22
CA PHE A 155 8.32 -8.79 -5.91
C PHE A 155 8.60 -7.42 -5.28
N LEU A 156 8.10 -6.33 -5.88
CA LEU A 156 8.32 -4.97 -5.38
C LEU A 156 7.75 -4.79 -3.96
N LYS A 157 6.50 -5.20 -3.76
CA LYS A 157 5.77 -4.98 -2.52
C LYS A 157 6.22 -5.89 -1.37
N GLU A 158 6.47 -7.16 -1.67
CA GLU A 158 6.75 -8.15 -0.63
C GLU A 158 8.25 -8.35 -0.39
N THR A 159 9.09 -8.24 -1.43
CA THR A 159 10.53 -8.48 -1.32
C THR A 159 11.32 -7.18 -1.25
N LEU A 160 11.15 -6.29 -2.23
CA LEU A 160 12.00 -5.10 -2.34
C LEU A 160 11.77 -4.10 -1.20
N VAL A 161 10.52 -3.91 -0.75
CA VAL A 161 10.23 -3.06 0.43
C VAL A 161 10.93 -3.59 1.67
N ARG A 162 10.88 -4.91 1.90
CA ARG A 162 11.53 -5.50 3.08
C ARG A 162 13.05 -5.46 2.98
N PHE A 163 13.59 -5.65 1.78
CA PHE A 163 15.02 -5.49 1.54
C PHE A 163 15.48 -4.04 1.77
N TYR A 164 14.73 -3.05 1.27
CA TYR A 164 15.00 -1.64 1.56
C TYR A 164 14.95 -1.37 3.07
N THR A 165 13.95 -1.90 3.78
CA THR A 165 13.85 -1.79 5.23
C THR A 165 15.06 -2.41 5.92
N LEU A 166 15.55 -3.58 5.46
CA LEU A 166 16.75 -4.21 5.99
C LEU A 166 17.98 -3.29 5.85
N VAL A 167 18.15 -2.69 4.68
CA VAL A 167 19.28 -1.78 4.43
C VAL A 167 19.27 -0.60 5.41
N ILE A 168 18.13 0.07 5.60
CA ILE A 168 18.05 1.21 6.52
C ILE A 168 18.21 0.80 7.99
N ILE A 169 17.77 -0.41 8.37
CA ILE A 169 18.03 -1.00 9.70
C ILE A 169 19.53 -1.16 9.92
N VAL A 170 20.23 -1.77 8.96
CA VAL A 170 21.69 -1.98 9.03
C VAL A 170 22.45 -0.65 9.12
N LEU A 171 22.04 0.37 8.34
CA LEU A 171 22.64 1.70 8.41
C LEU A 171 22.46 2.35 9.79
N LYS A 172 21.30 2.14 10.43
CA LYS A 172 21.03 2.64 11.78
C LYS A 172 21.86 1.87 12.82
N ILE A 173 21.96 0.56 12.70
CA ILE A 173 22.77 -0.29 13.60
C ILE A 173 24.26 0.07 13.50
N ALA A 174 24.76 0.34 12.31
CA ALA A 174 26.13 0.79 12.07
C ALA A 174 26.41 2.23 12.57
N GLY A 175 25.42 2.92 13.12
CA GLY A 175 25.56 4.29 13.62
C GLY A 175 25.67 5.37 12.53
N ILE A 176 25.50 4.99 11.25
CA ILE A 176 25.61 5.92 10.11
C ILE A 176 24.44 6.92 10.09
N ILE A 177 23.24 6.47 10.51
CA ILE A 177 22.03 7.31 10.53
C ILE A 177 21.42 7.35 11.94
N SER A 178 20.84 8.52 12.29
CA SER A 178 20.04 8.69 13.50
C SER A 178 18.68 7.98 13.38
N PHE A 179 17.98 7.77 14.50
CA PHE A 179 16.62 7.22 14.47
C PHE A 179 15.65 8.14 13.70
N ARG A 180 15.82 9.45 13.78
CA ARG A 180 15.03 10.42 13.02
C ARG A 180 15.22 10.24 11.50
N SER A 181 16.49 10.12 11.05
CA SER A 181 16.80 9.86 9.64
C SER A 181 16.28 8.50 9.18
N PHE A 182 16.37 7.49 10.06
CA PHE A 182 15.74 6.18 9.80
C PHE A 182 14.25 6.31 9.55
N MET A 183 13.51 7.06 10.37
CA MET A 183 12.07 7.26 10.20
C MET A 183 11.72 8.02 8.91
N GLN A 184 12.55 8.98 8.49
CA GLN A 184 12.40 9.67 7.21
C GLN A 184 12.53 8.69 6.04
N LEU A 185 13.58 7.89 6.02
CA LEU A 185 13.80 6.87 4.99
C LEU A 185 12.71 5.79 5.00
N PHE A 186 12.30 5.34 6.20
CA PHE A 186 11.22 4.38 6.37
C PHE A 186 9.89 4.89 5.77
N THR A 187 9.62 6.17 5.90
CA THR A 187 8.43 6.81 5.32
C THR A 187 8.44 6.76 3.78
N LEU A 188 9.62 6.86 3.17
CA LEU A 188 9.79 6.89 1.72
C LEU A 188 9.88 5.51 1.04
N GLN A 189 9.83 4.41 1.80
CA GLN A 189 10.00 3.05 1.25
C GLN A 189 9.05 2.73 0.08
N PHE A 190 7.79 3.19 0.14
CA PHE A 190 6.82 2.99 -0.92
C PHE A 190 7.04 3.90 -2.13
N LEU A 191 7.67 5.06 -1.94
CA LEU A 191 8.08 5.92 -3.04
C LEU A 191 9.14 5.24 -3.92
N VAL A 192 10.10 4.54 -3.30
CA VAL A 192 11.14 3.82 -4.03
C VAL A 192 10.53 2.78 -4.97
N ILE A 193 9.63 1.94 -4.46
CA ILE A 193 8.99 0.91 -5.30
C ILE A 193 8.03 1.50 -6.33
N PHE A 194 7.38 2.64 -6.02
CA PHE A 194 6.58 3.39 -6.98
C PHE A 194 7.43 3.87 -8.16
N ILE A 195 8.60 4.49 -7.88
CA ILE A 195 9.52 4.98 -8.92
C ILE A 195 10.01 3.82 -9.80
N VAL A 196 10.40 2.70 -9.18
CA VAL A 196 10.84 1.50 -9.94
C VAL A 196 9.73 0.99 -10.85
N LEU A 197 8.50 0.86 -10.34
CA LEU A 197 7.36 0.40 -11.12
C LEU A 197 7.02 1.37 -12.25
N ALA A 198 6.98 2.67 -11.96
CA ALA A 198 6.73 3.72 -12.95
C ALA A 198 7.78 3.72 -14.05
N PHE A 199 9.06 3.58 -13.70
CA PHE A 199 10.15 3.50 -14.67
C PHE A 199 10.03 2.28 -15.59
N ILE A 200 9.69 1.11 -15.05
CA ILE A 200 9.49 -0.11 -15.85
C ILE A 200 8.31 0.06 -16.81
N LEU A 201 7.17 0.57 -16.33
CA LEU A 201 6.00 0.82 -17.18
C LEU A 201 6.27 1.87 -18.26
N TYR A 202 7.04 2.91 -17.91
CA TYR A 202 7.47 3.94 -18.87
C TYR A 202 8.34 3.35 -19.97
N ARG A 203 9.35 2.56 -19.64
CA ARG A 203 10.22 1.88 -20.60
C ARG A 203 9.46 0.91 -21.52
N GLU A 204 8.44 0.26 -21.01
CA GLU A 204 7.57 -0.63 -21.78
C GLU A 204 6.49 0.13 -22.58
N LYS A 205 6.49 1.47 -22.56
CA LYS A 205 5.48 2.32 -23.22
C LYS A 205 4.04 1.97 -22.80
N LYS A 206 3.86 1.59 -21.51
CA LYS A 206 2.56 1.28 -20.90
C LYS A 206 2.08 2.34 -19.93
N LEU A 207 2.91 3.31 -19.60
CA LEU A 207 2.57 4.41 -18.69
C LEU A 207 2.04 5.60 -19.50
N TRP A 208 0.72 5.69 -19.61
CA TRP A 208 0.05 6.81 -20.26
C TRP A 208 -0.85 7.51 -19.25
N VAL A 209 -0.63 8.80 -19.07
CA VAL A 209 -1.43 9.64 -18.17
C VAL A 209 -2.07 10.75 -19.00
N SER A 210 -3.36 10.65 -19.25
CA SER A 210 -4.16 11.69 -19.86
C SER A 210 -5.18 12.22 -18.87
N PHE A 211 -5.29 13.53 -18.76
CA PHE A 211 -6.28 14.19 -17.91
C PHE A 211 -7.52 14.67 -18.68
N ALA A 212 -7.51 14.52 -20.01
CA ALA A 212 -8.65 14.84 -20.86
C ALA A 212 -9.70 13.72 -20.77
N THR A 213 -10.97 14.07 -20.55
CA THR A 213 -12.05 13.08 -20.40
C THR A 213 -12.37 12.39 -21.73
N SER A 214 -12.13 11.08 -21.81
CA SER A 214 -12.36 10.27 -23.00
C SER A 214 -13.84 9.97 -23.27
N ARG A 215 -14.14 9.45 -24.47
CA ARG A 215 -15.47 8.96 -24.84
C ARG A 215 -15.93 7.82 -23.95
N VAL A 216 -15.02 6.93 -23.54
CA VAL A 216 -15.30 5.78 -22.66
C VAL A 216 -15.69 6.26 -21.28
N THR A 217 -14.94 7.18 -20.69
CA THR A 217 -15.26 7.80 -19.40
C THR A 217 -16.63 8.47 -19.42
N LYS A 218 -16.95 9.24 -20.48
CA LYS A 218 -18.27 9.89 -20.61
C LYS A 218 -19.39 8.84 -20.69
N LYS A 219 -19.25 7.81 -21.52
CA LYS A 219 -20.22 6.74 -21.71
C LYS A 219 -20.54 5.97 -20.42
N PHE A 220 -19.48 5.64 -19.65
CA PHE A 220 -19.62 4.81 -18.45
C PHE A 220 -19.65 5.60 -17.14
N ARG A 221 -19.74 6.94 -17.17
CA ARG A 221 -19.66 7.83 -16.01
C ARG A 221 -20.53 7.36 -14.82
N LYS A 222 -21.81 7.07 -15.05
CA LYS A 222 -22.73 6.61 -13.98
C LYS A 222 -22.26 5.29 -13.36
N LYS A 223 -21.84 4.32 -14.19
CA LYS A 223 -21.35 3.02 -13.73
C LYS A 223 -20.02 3.13 -12.98
N ILE A 224 -19.12 4.02 -13.43
CA ILE A 224 -17.84 4.30 -12.76
C ILE A 224 -18.11 4.89 -11.37
N ILE A 225 -18.95 5.91 -11.26
CA ILE A 225 -19.30 6.54 -9.97
C ILE A 225 -19.93 5.50 -9.03
N ALA A 226 -20.86 4.68 -9.51
CA ALA A 226 -21.50 3.65 -8.70
C ALA A 226 -20.49 2.63 -8.15
N ILE A 227 -19.51 2.19 -8.96
CA ILE A 227 -18.47 1.26 -8.51
C ILE A 227 -17.54 1.94 -7.50
N LEU A 228 -17.08 3.16 -7.78
CA LEU A 228 -16.26 3.91 -6.86
C LEU A 228 -16.95 4.06 -5.50
N ALA A 229 -18.20 4.48 -5.46
CA ALA A 229 -18.96 4.64 -4.23
C ALA A 229 -19.17 3.32 -3.48
N PHE A 230 -19.63 2.27 -4.16
CA PHE A 230 -19.86 0.97 -3.53
C PHE A 230 -18.58 0.35 -2.99
N THR A 231 -17.52 0.34 -3.80
CA THR A 231 -16.25 -0.28 -3.37
C THR A 231 -15.52 0.55 -2.32
N SER A 232 -15.73 1.87 -2.26
CA SER A 232 -15.23 2.70 -1.15
C SER A 232 -15.78 2.25 0.20
N LEU A 233 -17.08 1.93 0.28
CA LEU A 233 -17.70 1.42 1.51
C LEU A 233 -17.09 0.07 1.92
N VAL A 234 -16.90 -0.84 0.95
CA VAL A 234 -16.28 -2.15 1.22
C VAL A 234 -14.85 -2.00 1.72
N VAL A 235 -14.07 -1.13 1.09
CA VAL A 235 -12.69 -0.84 1.50
C VAL A 235 -12.67 -0.19 2.89
N PHE A 236 -13.58 0.75 3.17
CA PHE A 236 -13.71 1.37 4.48
C PHE A 236 -13.86 0.33 5.60
N VAL A 237 -14.82 -0.59 5.47
CA VAL A 237 -15.04 -1.67 6.44
C VAL A 237 -13.81 -2.58 6.56
N GLY A 238 -13.19 -2.94 5.42
CA GLY A 238 -12.00 -3.79 5.39
C GLY A 238 -10.79 -3.18 6.08
N VAL A 239 -10.55 -1.90 5.85
CA VAL A 239 -9.42 -1.15 6.46
C VAL A 239 -9.65 -0.97 7.97
N LEU A 240 -10.86 -0.61 8.40
CA LEU A 240 -11.18 -0.54 9.83
C LEU A 240 -10.91 -1.89 10.51
N ARG A 241 -11.41 -2.98 9.95
CA ARG A 241 -11.21 -4.32 10.49
C ARG A 241 -9.71 -4.68 10.65
N SER A 242 -8.87 -4.30 9.69
CA SER A 242 -7.45 -4.66 9.72
C SER A 242 -6.59 -3.83 10.67
N SER A 243 -7.01 -2.61 11.00
CA SER A 243 -6.17 -1.65 11.73
C SER A 243 -6.66 -1.39 13.16
N ILE A 244 -7.92 -1.73 13.47
CA ILE A 244 -8.54 -1.35 14.74
C ILE A 244 -7.82 -1.95 15.96
N ASP A 245 -7.43 -3.21 15.89
CA ASP A 245 -6.83 -3.93 17.02
C ASP A 245 -5.49 -3.31 17.44
N SER A 246 -4.60 -3.06 16.48
CA SER A 246 -3.30 -2.44 16.73
C SER A 246 -3.43 -0.99 17.22
N LEU A 247 -4.36 -0.22 16.66
CA LEU A 247 -4.61 1.16 17.08
C LEU A 247 -5.22 1.23 18.48
N VAL A 248 -6.10 0.30 18.85
CA VAL A 248 -6.65 0.21 20.20
C VAL A 248 -5.55 -0.11 21.20
N LEU A 249 -4.67 -1.08 20.90
CA LEU A 249 -3.53 -1.42 21.74
C LEU A 249 -2.60 -0.20 21.95
N ALA A 250 -2.21 0.48 20.87
CA ALA A 250 -1.35 1.66 20.94
C ALA A 250 -2.01 2.82 21.72
N SER A 251 -3.35 2.97 21.64
CA SER A 251 -4.07 4.07 22.27
C SER A 251 -4.47 3.81 23.73
N LYS A 252 -4.67 2.55 24.11
CA LYS A 252 -5.19 2.18 25.45
C LYS A 252 -4.14 1.58 26.36
N ILE A 253 -3.11 0.97 25.81
CA ILE A 253 -2.07 0.28 26.57
C ILE A 253 -0.74 1.02 26.33
N ASN A 254 0.02 0.65 25.26
CA ASN A 254 1.25 1.33 24.86
C ASN A 254 1.74 0.80 23.48
N LEU A 255 2.80 1.44 22.93
CA LEU A 255 3.44 1.02 21.69
C LEU A 255 4.13 -0.35 21.80
N GLU A 256 4.58 -0.76 22.96
CA GLU A 256 5.26 -2.05 23.17
C GLU A 256 4.28 -3.21 22.95
N ASN A 257 3.07 -3.11 23.49
CA ASN A 257 2.02 -4.10 23.26
C ASN A 257 1.56 -4.12 21.78
N ALA A 258 1.51 -2.97 21.13
CA ALA A 258 1.27 -2.91 19.68
C ALA A 258 2.39 -3.61 18.90
N ALA A 259 3.65 -3.54 19.35
CA ALA A 259 4.78 -4.26 18.74
C ALA A 259 4.63 -5.79 18.87
N PHE A 260 4.25 -6.30 20.06
CA PHE A 260 3.99 -7.74 20.25
C PHE A 260 2.84 -8.24 19.38
N PHE A 261 1.76 -7.47 19.28
CA PHE A 261 0.63 -7.79 18.40
C PHE A 261 1.06 -7.79 16.93
N ALA A 262 1.87 -6.80 16.49
CA ALA A 262 2.40 -6.75 15.14
C ALA A 262 3.30 -7.96 14.81
N PHE A 263 4.08 -8.44 15.77
CA PHE A 263 4.86 -9.67 15.61
C PHE A 263 3.97 -10.90 15.41
N ALA A 264 2.93 -11.07 16.22
CA ALA A 264 1.97 -12.16 16.08
C ALA A 264 1.23 -12.12 14.73
N THR A 265 0.76 -10.94 14.32
CA THR A 265 0.10 -10.75 13.01
C THR A 265 1.04 -10.96 11.83
N TYR A 266 2.33 -10.63 11.98
CA TYR A 266 3.34 -10.95 10.98
C TYR A 266 3.43 -12.46 10.75
N LEU A 267 3.52 -13.27 11.80
CA LEU A 267 3.54 -14.73 11.69
C LEU A 267 2.28 -15.28 11.01
N ALA A 268 1.10 -14.80 11.42
CA ALA A 268 -0.17 -15.18 10.82
C ALA A 268 -0.25 -14.80 9.33
N SER A 269 0.36 -13.68 8.93
CA SER A 269 0.35 -13.20 7.54
C SER A 269 1.13 -14.08 6.56
N ILE A 270 2.07 -14.89 7.04
CA ILE A 270 2.84 -15.86 6.22
C ILE A 270 1.89 -16.87 5.57
N MET A 271 0.84 -17.29 6.29
CA MET A 271 -0.15 -18.25 5.77
C MET A 271 -0.98 -17.66 4.62
N GLN A 272 -1.04 -16.33 4.48
CA GLN A 272 -1.78 -15.65 3.40
C GLN A 272 -0.98 -15.52 2.09
N ALA A 273 0.31 -15.88 2.07
CA ALA A 273 1.17 -15.70 0.90
C ALA A 273 0.65 -16.40 -0.39
N PRO A 274 0.18 -17.67 -0.35
CA PRO A 274 -0.38 -18.30 -1.55
C PRO A 274 -1.63 -17.60 -2.07
N PHE A 275 -2.51 -17.15 -1.19
CA PHE A 275 -3.72 -16.41 -1.56
C PHE A 275 -3.38 -15.10 -2.27
N ARG A 276 -2.45 -14.32 -1.73
CA ARG A 276 -2.01 -13.04 -2.35
C ARG A 276 -1.44 -13.24 -3.75
N SER A 277 -0.66 -14.30 -3.98
CA SER A 277 -0.09 -14.62 -5.29
C SER A 277 -1.15 -15.01 -6.32
N ILE A 278 -2.15 -15.80 -5.90
CA ILE A 278 -3.28 -16.19 -6.77
C ILE A 278 -4.07 -14.95 -7.17
N VAL A 279 -4.44 -14.09 -6.23
CA VAL A 279 -5.20 -12.86 -6.49
C VAL A 279 -4.48 -11.97 -7.51
N ALA A 280 -3.18 -11.73 -7.32
CA ALA A 280 -2.39 -10.88 -8.22
C ALA A 280 -2.33 -11.37 -9.67
N ILE A 281 -2.42 -12.68 -9.89
CA ILE A 281 -2.37 -13.29 -11.23
C ILE A 281 -3.78 -13.43 -11.85
N THR A 282 -4.80 -13.63 -11.02
CA THR A 282 -6.17 -13.93 -11.48
C THR A 282 -6.95 -12.68 -11.84
N ILE A 283 -6.67 -11.52 -11.22
CA ILE A 283 -7.37 -10.26 -11.47
C ILE A 283 -7.50 -9.92 -12.97
N PRO A 284 -6.43 -9.88 -13.79
CA PRO A 284 -6.55 -9.53 -15.20
C PRO A 284 -7.37 -10.54 -16.01
N ILE A 285 -7.37 -11.81 -15.60
CA ILE A 285 -8.13 -12.89 -16.26
C ILE A 285 -9.62 -12.69 -15.99
N LEU A 286 -9.99 -12.49 -14.72
CA LEU A 286 -11.38 -12.24 -14.32
C LEU A 286 -11.93 -10.94 -14.93
N SER A 287 -11.09 -9.91 -15.00
CA SER A 287 -11.48 -8.63 -15.60
C SER A 287 -11.87 -8.76 -17.07
N ARG A 288 -11.18 -9.59 -17.84
CA ARG A 288 -11.52 -9.87 -19.24
C ARG A 288 -12.76 -10.76 -19.37
N ALA A 289 -12.84 -11.83 -18.57
CA ALA A 289 -13.98 -12.74 -18.58
C ALA A 289 -15.31 -12.06 -18.14
N TRP A 290 -15.25 -10.98 -17.40
CA TRP A 290 -16.46 -10.21 -17.03
C TRP A 290 -16.92 -9.24 -18.11
N LYS A 291 -16.09 -8.95 -19.09
CA LYS A 291 -16.45 -8.11 -20.21
C LYS A 291 -17.23 -8.90 -21.28
N ASP A 292 -16.81 -10.15 -21.51
CA ASP A 292 -17.41 -11.08 -22.45
C ASP A 292 -18.74 -11.63 -21.92
#